data_764b19940aa82cda43f54b5d7035bbcc
#
_entry.id   764b19940aa82cda43f54b5d7035bbcc
#
_cell.length_a   1.000
_cell.length_b   1.000
_cell.length_c   1.000
_cell.angle_alpha   90.00
_cell.angle_beta   90.00
_cell.angle_gamma   90.00
#
_symmetry.space_group_name_H-M   'P 1'
#
loop_
_entity.id
_entity.type
_entity.pdbx_description
1 polymer ?
#
loop_
_entity_poly.entity_id
_entity_poly.type
_entity_poly.pdbx_seq_one_letter_code
_entity_poly.pdbx_strand_id
1 'polypeptide(L)'
;KLSECTFGAKTKKVEKLYADLSEAHLSFVGFTRCDLTETICPEDPDILYINNLSERTKKAQEKIATIQDATKRRALSIYTESWKNEKYVDYLLSQKDCQWAWEECFEDVAKCLELDWDLD
;
A
#
# COMPACT_ATOMS: atom_id res chain seq x y z
N LYS A 1 15.12 -7.99 -10.65
CA LYS A 1 13.80 -7.34 -10.68
C LYS A 1 12.74 -8.26 -10.09
N LEU A 2 11.98 -7.77 -9.14
CA LEU A 2 10.82 -8.46 -8.57
C LEU A 2 9.55 -7.87 -9.15
N SER A 3 8.72 -8.70 -9.77
CA SER A 3 7.48 -8.23 -10.38
C SER A 3 6.38 -9.28 -10.23
N GLU A 4 5.17 -8.80 -9.93
CA GLU A 4 3.96 -9.62 -9.80
C GLU A 4 4.13 -10.80 -8.83
N CYS A 5 4.90 -10.61 -7.76
CA CYS A 5 5.07 -11.63 -6.73
C CYS A 5 4.57 -11.13 -5.38
N THR A 6 4.37 -12.05 -4.44
CA THR A 6 3.88 -11.72 -3.12
C THR A 6 4.75 -12.39 -2.06
N PHE A 7 5.26 -11.58 -1.14
CA PHE A 7 5.85 -12.08 0.10
C PHE A 7 4.74 -12.26 1.12
N GLY A 8 4.71 -13.39 1.80
CA GLY A 8 3.66 -13.59 2.77
C GLY A 8 3.86 -14.79 3.67
N ALA A 9 3.35 -14.66 4.89
CA ALA A 9 3.31 -15.77 5.83
C ALA A 9 2.24 -16.78 5.39
N LYS A 10 2.58 -18.06 5.45
CA LYS A 10 1.66 -19.15 5.11
C LYS A 10 0.64 -19.42 6.21
N THR A 11 0.88 -18.89 7.40
CA THR A 11 -0.01 -19.01 8.55
C THR A 11 -0.83 -17.74 8.72
N LYS A 12 -1.80 -17.75 9.65
CA LYS A 12 -2.60 -16.55 9.97
C LYS A 12 -1.86 -15.58 10.91
N LYS A 13 -0.59 -15.84 11.21
CA LYS A 13 0.22 -14.99 12.08
C LYS A 13 1.09 -14.07 11.23
N VAL A 14 1.29 -12.85 11.74
CA VAL A 14 2.26 -11.92 11.16
C VAL A 14 3.67 -12.44 11.49
N GLU A 15 4.52 -12.50 10.48
CA GLU A 15 5.90 -12.94 10.64
C GLU A 15 6.86 -11.88 10.12
N LYS A 16 8.02 -11.78 10.78
CA LYS A 16 9.07 -10.87 10.31
C LYS A 16 9.68 -11.38 9.01
N LEU A 17 9.84 -10.49 8.05
CA LEU A 17 10.51 -10.79 6.80
C LEU A 17 11.98 -10.35 6.92
N TYR A 18 12.88 -11.31 6.87
CA TYR A 18 14.32 -11.06 6.87
C TYR A 18 14.82 -11.12 5.43
N ALA A 19 14.87 -9.98 4.78
CA ALA A 19 15.29 -9.91 3.39
C ALA A 19 16.05 -8.60 3.16
N ASP A 20 17.04 -8.65 2.26
CA ASP A 20 17.73 -7.47 1.79
C ASP A 20 17.18 -7.12 0.41
N LEU A 21 16.36 -6.09 0.37
CA LEU A 21 15.76 -5.57 -0.87
C LEU A 21 16.41 -4.26 -1.33
N SER A 22 17.56 -3.91 -0.75
CA SER A 22 18.21 -2.62 -1.01
C SER A 22 18.53 -2.37 -2.50
N GLU A 23 18.83 -3.43 -3.25
CA GLU A 23 19.09 -3.33 -4.68
C GLU A 23 17.95 -3.87 -5.54
N ALA A 24 16.82 -4.22 -4.93
CA ALA A 24 15.69 -4.76 -5.66
C ALA A 24 14.91 -3.67 -6.37
N HIS A 25 14.45 -3.98 -7.56
CA HIS A 25 13.53 -3.15 -8.31
C HIS A 25 12.15 -3.78 -8.20
N LEU A 26 11.23 -3.12 -7.48
CA LEU A 26 9.91 -3.66 -7.17
C LEU A 26 8.85 -3.15 -8.15
N SER A 27 8.04 -4.06 -8.68
CA SER A 27 6.92 -3.74 -9.54
C SER A 27 5.77 -4.70 -9.24
N PHE A 28 4.65 -4.18 -8.75
CA PHE A 28 3.48 -4.98 -8.36
C PHE A 28 3.83 -6.12 -7.40
N VAL A 29 4.63 -5.81 -6.39
CA VAL A 29 5.01 -6.76 -5.33
C VAL A 29 4.08 -6.57 -4.15
N GLY A 30 3.48 -7.65 -3.68
CA GLY A 30 2.57 -7.65 -2.53
C GLY A 30 3.23 -8.16 -1.26
N PHE A 31 2.69 -7.75 -0.12
CA PHE A 31 3.16 -8.18 1.20
C PHE A 31 1.94 -8.56 2.04
N THR A 32 1.90 -9.80 2.51
CA THR A 32 0.78 -10.33 3.27
C THR A 32 1.28 -10.84 4.62
N ARG A 33 0.74 -10.30 5.71
CA ARG A 33 1.13 -10.65 7.08
C ARG A 33 2.64 -10.56 7.31
N CYS A 34 3.27 -9.54 6.72
CA CYS A 34 4.70 -9.30 6.86
C CYS A 34 4.96 -8.16 7.84
N ASP A 35 5.88 -8.39 8.77
CA ASP A 35 6.50 -7.33 9.55
C ASP A 35 7.83 -7.00 8.85
N LEU A 36 7.94 -5.78 8.32
CA LEU A 36 9.10 -5.36 7.54
C LEU A 36 10.16 -4.62 8.36
N THR A 37 10.07 -4.66 9.69
CA THR A 37 11.01 -3.94 10.56
C THR A 37 12.45 -4.43 10.45
N GLU A 38 12.64 -5.72 10.07
CA GLU A 38 13.97 -6.31 9.87
C GLU A 38 14.32 -6.46 8.37
N THR A 39 13.50 -5.89 7.50
CA THR A 39 13.74 -5.91 6.06
C THR A 39 14.56 -4.68 5.68
N ILE A 40 15.60 -4.88 4.86
CA ILE A 40 16.35 -3.76 4.29
C ILE A 40 15.61 -3.32 3.04
N CYS A 41 15.01 -2.13 3.10
CA CYS A 41 14.17 -1.61 2.03
C CYS A 41 14.98 -0.89 0.94
N PRO A 42 14.47 -0.82 -0.30
CA PRO A 42 15.14 -0.07 -1.36
C PRO A 42 15.22 1.43 -1.03
N GLU A 43 16.35 2.05 -1.37
CA GLU A 43 16.51 3.52 -1.29
C GLU A 43 16.03 4.17 -2.59
N ASP A 44 14.81 3.91 -2.97
CA ASP A 44 14.21 4.40 -4.20
C ASP A 44 13.08 5.36 -3.85
N PRO A 45 13.11 6.63 -4.32
CA PRO A 45 12.03 7.59 -4.05
C PRO A 45 10.65 7.13 -4.51
N ASP A 46 10.59 6.20 -5.48
CA ASP A 46 9.34 5.62 -5.95
C ASP A 46 8.70 4.70 -4.90
N ILE A 47 9.51 4.14 -3.99
CA ILE A 47 9.05 3.15 -3.02
C ILE A 47 8.80 3.81 -1.67
N LEU A 48 7.59 3.63 -1.15
CA LEU A 48 7.20 4.15 0.15
C LEU A 48 6.93 2.99 1.12
N TYR A 49 7.60 3.03 2.27
CA TYR A 49 7.32 2.09 3.36
C TYR A 49 6.09 2.54 4.13
N ILE A 50 5.13 1.65 4.25
CA ILE A 50 3.87 1.90 4.96
C ILE A 50 3.75 0.89 6.09
N ASN A 51 3.57 1.37 7.31
CA ASN A 51 3.25 0.50 8.43
C ASN A 51 1.74 0.45 8.64
N ASN A 52 1.26 -0.73 8.99
CA ASN A 52 -0.13 -0.93 9.40
C ASN A 52 -1.14 -0.50 8.33
N LEU A 53 -0.98 -1.03 7.12
CA LEU A 53 -1.79 -0.65 5.95
C LEU A 53 -3.29 -0.85 6.20
N SER A 54 -3.68 -1.95 6.85
CA SER A 54 -5.08 -2.25 7.14
C SER A 54 -5.75 -1.15 7.98
N GLU A 55 -5.11 -0.74 9.09
CA GLU A 55 -5.65 0.32 9.95
C GLU A 55 -5.67 1.67 9.24
N ARG A 56 -4.63 1.96 8.47
CA ARG A 56 -4.56 3.18 7.67
C ARG A 56 -5.70 3.23 6.65
N THR A 57 -6.01 2.09 6.04
CA THR A 57 -7.10 1.98 5.06
C THR A 57 -8.47 2.16 5.72
N LYS A 58 -8.68 1.59 6.90
CA LYS A 58 -9.92 1.77 7.64
C LYS A 58 -10.17 3.24 7.95
N LYS A 59 -9.14 3.97 8.39
CA LYS A 59 -9.23 5.42 8.62
C LYS A 59 -9.51 6.18 7.33
N ALA A 60 -8.87 5.78 6.23
CA ALA A 60 -9.11 6.40 4.94
C ALA A 60 -10.56 6.22 4.50
N GLN A 61 -11.15 5.05 4.72
CA GLN A 61 -12.54 4.80 4.36
C GLN A 61 -13.52 5.65 5.16
N GLU A 62 -13.19 5.98 6.41
CA GLU A 62 -13.99 6.93 7.20
C GLU A 62 -14.00 8.31 6.55
N LYS A 63 -12.84 8.78 6.07
CA LYS A 63 -12.74 10.04 5.34
C LYS A 63 -13.52 10.00 4.02
N ILE A 64 -13.38 8.90 3.28
CA ILE A 64 -14.06 8.70 1.99
C ILE A 64 -15.58 8.77 2.17
N ALA A 65 -16.10 8.19 3.26
CA ALA A 65 -17.54 8.18 3.54
C ALA A 65 -18.11 9.59 3.70
N THR A 66 -17.28 10.60 3.99
CA THR A 66 -17.72 12.00 4.13
C THR A 66 -17.74 12.77 2.81
N ILE A 67 -17.22 12.18 1.73
CA ILE A 67 -17.18 12.85 0.43
C ILE A 67 -18.59 12.96 -0.14
N GLN A 68 -18.98 14.17 -0.53
CA GLN A 68 -20.33 14.44 -1.02
C GLN A 68 -20.56 13.96 -2.46
N ASP A 69 -19.53 14.01 -3.30
CA ASP A 69 -19.63 13.48 -4.65
C ASP A 69 -19.74 11.94 -4.60
N ALA A 70 -20.93 11.43 -4.92
CA ALA A 70 -21.23 10.01 -4.83
C ALA A 70 -20.37 9.15 -5.76
N THR A 71 -20.08 9.66 -6.97
CA THR A 71 -19.25 8.94 -7.94
C THR A 71 -17.81 8.83 -7.45
N LYS A 72 -17.25 9.93 -6.95
CA LYS A 72 -15.90 9.97 -6.40
C LYS A 72 -15.80 9.08 -5.16
N ARG A 73 -16.76 9.21 -4.24
CA ARG A 73 -16.81 8.39 -3.02
C ARG A 73 -16.78 6.90 -3.35
N ARG A 74 -17.59 6.47 -4.32
CA ARG A 74 -17.66 5.08 -4.74
C ARG A 74 -16.34 4.59 -5.33
N ALA A 75 -15.74 5.39 -6.19
CA ALA A 75 -14.45 5.03 -6.82
C ALA A 75 -13.35 4.86 -5.78
N LEU A 76 -13.22 5.81 -4.86
CA LEU A 76 -12.21 5.74 -3.81
C LEU A 76 -12.44 4.55 -2.86
N SER A 77 -13.69 4.26 -2.56
CA SER A 77 -14.05 3.11 -1.73
C SER A 77 -13.65 1.80 -2.41
N ILE A 78 -13.89 1.66 -3.71
CA ILE A 78 -13.53 0.47 -4.47
C ILE A 78 -12.01 0.27 -4.49
N TYR A 79 -11.23 1.32 -4.74
CA TYR A 79 -9.78 1.23 -4.81
C TYR A 79 -9.13 0.85 -3.48
N THR A 80 -9.76 1.18 -2.36
CA THR A 80 -9.18 0.93 -1.03
C THR A 80 -9.75 -0.31 -0.35
N GLU A 81 -10.84 -0.86 -0.83
CA GLU A 81 -11.62 -1.92 -0.15
C GLU A 81 -10.78 -3.13 0.25
N SER A 82 -9.92 -3.63 -0.64
CA SER A 82 -9.14 -4.84 -0.36
C SER A 82 -8.13 -4.67 0.77
N TRP A 83 -7.60 -3.46 0.95
CA TRP A 83 -6.51 -3.22 1.90
C TRP A 83 -6.98 -3.05 3.34
N LYS A 84 -8.26 -3.03 3.61
CA LYS A 84 -8.77 -3.04 4.98
C LYS A 84 -8.66 -4.43 5.65
N ASN A 85 -8.33 -5.46 4.87
CA ASN A 85 -8.15 -6.81 5.39
C ASN A 85 -6.92 -6.86 6.31
N GLU A 86 -7.07 -7.53 7.45
CA GLU A 86 -6.02 -7.62 8.49
C GLU A 86 -4.72 -8.26 8.02
N LYS A 87 -4.72 -8.97 6.90
CA LYS A 87 -3.50 -9.54 6.32
C LYS A 87 -2.51 -8.47 5.81
N TYR A 88 -2.98 -7.24 5.59
CA TYR A 88 -2.12 -6.16 5.12
C TYR A 88 -1.59 -5.35 6.31
N VAL A 89 -0.38 -5.70 6.74
CA VAL A 89 0.30 -5.07 7.88
C VAL A 89 1.31 -4.05 7.34
N ASP A 90 2.58 -4.41 7.24
CA ASP A 90 3.58 -3.54 6.63
C ASP A 90 3.64 -3.76 5.12
N TYR A 91 3.96 -2.71 4.38
CA TYR A 91 3.89 -2.77 2.94
C TYR A 91 4.89 -1.81 2.31
N LEU A 92 5.38 -2.17 1.12
CA LEU A 92 6.18 -1.28 0.28
C LEU A 92 5.37 -0.96 -0.97
N LEU A 93 5.07 0.32 -1.19
CA LEU A 93 4.26 0.78 -2.32
C LEU A 93 5.12 1.51 -3.34
N SER A 94 5.01 1.13 -4.61
CA SER A 94 5.58 1.87 -5.71
C SER A 94 4.60 2.93 -6.17
N GLN A 95 5.06 4.18 -6.26
CA GLN A 95 4.24 5.29 -6.75
C GLN A 95 3.75 5.03 -8.18
N LYS A 96 4.63 4.52 -9.04
CA LYS A 96 4.29 4.21 -10.44
C LYS A 96 3.19 3.15 -10.53
N ASP A 97 3.28 2.11 -9.70
CA ASP A 97 2.28 1.06 -9.67
C ASP A 97 0.92 1.61 -9.22
N CYS A 98 0.92 2.47 -8.20
CA CYS A 98 -0.29 3.10 -7.69
C CYS A 98 -0.89 4.08 -8.71
N GLN A 99 -0.07 4.83 -9.43
CA GLN A 99 -0.55 5.71 -10.49
C GLN A 99 -1.25 4.91 -11.58
N TRP A 100 -0.70 3.77 -11.94
CA TRP A 100 -1.31 2.89 -12.92
C TRP A 100 -2.63 2.29 -12.40
N ALA A 101 -2.63 1.80 -11.16
CA ALA A 101 -3.78 1.09 -10.58
C ALA A 101 -4.95 2.03 -10.27
N TRP A 102 -4.66 3.23 -9.79
CA TRP A 102 -5.69 4.18 -9.33
C TRP A 102 -6.05 5.24 -10.37
N GLU A 103 -5.31 5.28 -11.46
CA GLU A 103 -5.56 6.18 -12.59
C GLU A 103 -5.78 7.64 -12.14
N GLU A 104 -6.88 8.24 -12.53
CA GLU A 104 -7.22 9.64 -12.19
C GLU A 104 -7.49 9.86 -10.70
N CYS A 105 -7.76 8.79 -9.95
CA CYS A 105 -8.01 8.89 -8.51
C CYS A 105 -6.72 8.81 -7.67
N PHE A 106 -5.56 8.66 -8.29
CA PHE A 106 -4.28 8.46 -7.59
C PHE A 106 -4.04 9.48 -6.48
N GLU A 107 -4.13 10.77 -6.79
CA GLU A 107 -3.85 11.82 -5.79
C GLU A 107 -4.84 11.76 -4.62
N ASP A 108 -6.12 11.55 -4.90
CA ASP A 108 -7.15 11.49 -3.87
C ASP A 108 -6.97 10.27 -2.97
N VAL A 109 -6.66 9.11 -3.54
CA VAL A 109 -6.41 7.89 -2.76
C VAL A 109 -5.16 8.07 -1.90
N ALA A 110 -4.09 8.62 -2.47
CA ALA A 110 -2.85 8.87 -1.73
C ALA A 110 -3.07 9.81 -0.54
N LYS A 111 -3.86 10.86 -0.72
CA LYS A 111 -4.19 11.78 0.37
C LYS A 111 -5.02 11.11 1.46
N CYS A 112 -6.01 10.32 1.08
CA CYS A 112 -6.85 9.61 2.05
C CYS A 112 -6.05 8.61 2.86
N LEU A 113 -5.08 7.93 2.26
CA LEU A 113 -4.20 6.97 2.92
C LEU A 113 -3.01 7.64 3.62
N GLU A 114 -2.88 8.96 3.49
CA GLU A 114 -1.77 9.73 4.08
C GLU A 114 -0.40 9.24 3.60
N LEU A 115 -0.27 9.02 2.29
CA LEU A 115 0.98 8.58 1.69
C LEU A 115 1.89 9.79 1.43
N ASP A 116 3.14 9.69 1.87
CA ASP A 116 4.08 10.81 1.91
C ASP A 116 4.91 10.97 0.63
N TRP A 117 4.37 10.63 -0.52
CA TRP A 117 5.02 10.94 -1.78
C TRP A 117 4.92 12.44 -2.08
N ASP A 118 5.93 12.95 -2.77
CA ASP A 118 5.89 14.30 -3.32
C ASP A 118 4.99 14.27 -4.56
N LEU A 119 3.83 14.93 -4.46
CA LEU A 119 2.81 14.93 -5.52
C LEU A 119 2.79 16.23 -6.33
N ASP A 120 3.79 17.07 -6.20
CA ASP A 120 3.87 18.35 -6.93
C ASP A 120 4.23 18.18 -8.41
#